data_88ea8a785db22db12795f14ec60845e8
#
_entry.id   88ea8a785db22db12795f14ec60845e8
#
_cell.length_a   1.000
_cell.length_b   1.000
_cell.length_c   1.000
_cell.angle_alpha   90.00
_cell.angle_beta   90.00
_cell.angle_gamma   90.00
#
_symmetry.space_group_name_H-M   'P 1'
#
loop_
_entity.id
_entity.type
_entity.pdbx_description
1 polymer ?
#
loop_
_entity_poly.entity_id
_entity_poly.type
_entity_poly.pdbx_seq_one_letter_code
_entity_poly.pdbx_strand_id
1 'polypeptide(L)'
;MKKSILFSLAIAAASLFGSCANDVEMNYPSTHKLSNLPVVEGVHDGVKAPLYWSVYEYCMLQNAKGVSNNDMDLTSDQWDELIDYVATQLKPSGYDMICTDGFIPMLAKDESGYMTHYGSQALRDIAAKCKAKGLKLGVYDNPLWIHGPRETKIEGTEYTFNDLFYNGENKDKLSHPTAKDMDFSWAVAENPGCKEYIDGFFKHYKEMGVEFIRMDFLSWYEDGQDRNVGVTGRGYGRESYALAMRYIAESAKKYGIFTSLVMPHLYADAQVESLYGNMIRIVADTGTGGWWHCSAQDKGKSYRTWPNCMNMFDGFTYWSHISGRNKVILDGDFIRLNTFDTDAEKQTVVSLQLMAGGPVAASDLPSTIGNDMKYYTNDELLALNKDGFVGKPLSDKLNDKNNEIWYGQMTNGDYVLGIFNRNDNSDQVTVDFSTLGIQGTKQIRDLWEHEDEGSGSSITATIPAHGCKIVRLK
;
A
#
# COMPACT_ATOMS: atom_id res chain seq x y z
N MET A 1 -22.14 30.11 -13.90
CA MET A 1 -21.76 29.81 -12.51
C MET A 1 -21.75 28.29 -12.38
N LYS A 2 -20.62 27.67 -12.65
CA LYS A 2 -20.42 26.22 -12.50
C LYS A 2 -19.99 25.99 -11.05
N LYS A 3 -20.79 25.24 -10.33
CA LYS A 3 -20.48 24.86 -8.95
C LYS A 3 -19.38 23.79 -9.00
N SER A 4 -18.20 24.16 -8.55
CA SER A 4 -17.13 23.25 -8.23
C SER A 4 -17.61 22.37 -7.07
N ILE A 5 -17.66 21.07 -7.24
CA ILE A 5 -18.04 20.11 -6.23
C ILE A 5 -16.78 19.47 -5.68
N LEU A 6 -16.64 19.59 -4.38
CA LEU A 6 -15.53 19.19 -3.54
C LEU A 6 -15.25 17.69 -3.59
N PHE A 7 -14.08 17.31 -4.01
CA PHE A 7 -13.46 16.01 -3.76
C PHE A 7 -12.83 15.93 -2.35
N SER A 8 -13.16 16.89 -1.50
CA SER A 8 -12.64 16.96 -0.11
C SER A 8 -13.32 15.98 0.85
N LEU A 9 -14.14 15.03 0.38
CA LEU A 9 -15.04 14.28 1.23
C LEU A 9 -14.58 12.87 1.63
N ALA A 10 -13.53 12.36 1.05
CA ALA A 10 -13.08 11.01 1.45
C ALA A 10 -12.32 10.98 2.79
N ILE A 11 -11.82 12.12 3.26
CA ILE A 11 -10.89 12.12 4.41
C ILE A 11 -11.46 12.81 5.66
N ALA A 12 -12.44 13.70 5.54
CA ALA A 12 -12.95 14.47 6.68
C ALA A 12 -14.29 13.99 7.26
N ALA A 13 -14.98 13.03 6.66
CA ALA A 13 -16.31 12.58 7.07
C ALA A 13 -16.33 11.32 7.96
N ALA A 14 -15.18 10.75 8.29
CA ALA A 14 -15.10 9.52 9.10
C ALA A 14 -15.45 9.70 10.59
N SER A 15 -15.78 10.90 11.05
CA SER A 15 -15.96 11.15 12.49
C SER A 15 -17.41 11.22 13.00
N LEU A 16 -18.44 10.97 12.17
CA LEU A 16 -19.82 11.22 12.64
C LEU A 16 -20.89 10.14 12.36
N PHE A 17 -20.52 9.00 11.80
CA PHE A 17 -21.50 7.90 11.70
C PHE A 17 -21.03 6.68 12.50
N GLY A 18 -21.38 6.65 13.78
CA GLY A 18 -21.42 5.43 14.56
C GLY A 18 -22.47 4.48 13.97
N SER A 19 -22.14 3.74 12.94
CA SER A 19 -22.92 2.60 12.54
C SER A 19 -22.56 1.46 13.48
N CYS A 20 -23.55 0.93 14.20
CA CYS A 20 -23.49 -0.35 14.88
C CYS A 20 -23.33 -1.45 13.81
N ALA A 21 -22.15 -1.60 13.24
CA ALA A 21 -21.78 -2.81 12.53
C ALA A 21 -21.45 -3.84 13.62
N ASN A 22 -22.21 -4.92 13.69
CA ASN A 22 -21.92 -6.03 14.58
C ASN A 22 -20.48 -6.49 14.33
N ASP A 23 -19.69 -6.55 15.39
CA ASP A 23 -18.35 -7.17 15.40
C ASP A 23 -18.53 -8.65 15.02
N VAL A 24 -18.31 -8.96 13.76
CA VAL A 24 -18.31 -10.34 13.29
C VAL A 24 -16.84 -10.74 13.22
N GLU A 25 -16.43 -11.72 14.05
CA GLU A 25 -15.20 -12.43 13.81
C GLU A 25 -15.09 -12.79 12.33
N MET A 26 -13.93 -12.45 11.70
CA MET A 26 -13.74 -12.62 10.27
C MET A 26 -13.64 -14.10 9.91
N ASN A 27 -14.73 -14.83 9.99
CA ASN A 27 -14.91 -16.05 9.25
C ASN A 27 -15.50 -15.67 7.89
N TYR A 28 -14.62 -15.47 6.90
CA TYR A 28 -15.07 -15.26 5.54
C TYR A 28 -15.97 -16.42 5.12
N PRO A 29 -17.18 -16.15 4.64
CA PRO A 29 -18.02 -17.20 4.15
C PRO A 29 -17.29 -17.93 3.02
N SER A 30 -17.36 -19.24 3.03
CA SER A 30 -16.93 -20.10 1.93
C SER A 30 -17.52 -19.70 0.57
N THR A 31 -18.57 -18.91 0.56
CA THR A 31 -19.26 -18.38 -0.62
C THR A 31 -18.41 -17.46 -1.50
N HIS A 32 -17.33 -16.84 -0.97
CA HIS A 32 -16.41 -16.01 -1.76
C HIS A 32 -15.17 -16.77 -2.25
N LYS A 33 -15.01 -18.02 -1.82
CA LYS A 33 -13.89 -18.86 -2.24
C LYS A 33 -14.13 -19.39 -3.65
N LEU A 34 -13.20 -19.12 -4.54
CA LEU A 34 -13.21 -19.67 -5.89
C LEU A 34 -12.41 -20.96 -5.94
N SER A 35 -12.85 -21.89 -6.79
CA SER A 35 -12.13 -23.14 -7.08
C SER A 35 -11.34 -22.99 -8.39
N ASN A 36 -10.19 -23.69 -8.46
CA ASN A 36 -9.41 -23.81 -9.69
C ASN A 36 -8.93 -22.51 -10.32
N LEU A 37 -8.49 -21.53 -9.49
CA LEU A 37 -7.85 -20.32 -10.00
C LEU A 37 -6.54 -20.69 -10.72
N PRO A 38 -6.34 -20.25 -11.96
CA PRO A 38 -5.10 -20.50 -12.69
C PRO A 38 -3.93 -19.79 -12.00
N VAL A 39 -2.81 -20.48 -11.82
CA VAL A 39 -1.60 -19.89 -11.26
C VAL A 39 -0.86 -19.09 -12.34
N VAL A 40 -0.40 -17.91 -11.99
CA VAL A 40 0.57 -17.14 -12.78
C VAL A 40 1.93 -17.35 -12.13
N GLU A 41 2.76 -18.19 -12.75
CA GLU A 41 4.06 -18.56 -12.19
C GLU A 41 4.98 -17.36 -11.98
N GLY A 42 5.68 -17.31 -10.85
CA GLY A 42 6.72 -16.34 -10.54
C GLY A 42 6.25 -14.92 -10.24
N VAL A 43 5.00 -14.72 -9.84
CA VAL A 43 4.49 -13.40 -9.39
C VAL A 43 5.29 -12.88 -8.19
N HIS A 44 5.72 -13.78 -7.30
CA HIS A 44 6.40 -13.42 -6.05
C HIS A 44 7.90 -13.75 -6.04
N ASP A 45 8.45 -14.30 -7.14
CA ASP A 45 9.84 -14.77 -7.16
C ASP A 45 10.84 -13.62 -7.00
N GLY A 46 11.59 -13.65 -5.89
CA GLY A 46 12.62 -12.66 -5.61
C GLY A 46 12.09 -11.25 -5.31
N VAL A 47 10.78 -11.11 -5.17
CA VAL A 47 10.14 -9.82 -4.89
C VAL A 47 10.39 -9.43 -3.43
N LYS A 48 10.82 -8.19 -3.21
CA LYS A 48 10.99 -7.56 -1.90
C LYS A 48 10.10 -6.35 -1.78
N ALA A 49 9.73 -6.01 -0.54
CA ALA A 49 8.97 -4.81 -0.27
C ALA A 49 9.75 -3.56 -0.74
N PRO A 50 9.14 -2.66 -1.50
CA PRO A 50 9.83 -1.47 -1.97
C PRO A 50 10.10 -0.49 -0.85
N LEU A 51 11.25 0.19 -0.92
CA LEU A 51 11.53 1.41 -0.19
C LEU A 51 11.33 2.55 -1.19
N TYR A 52 10.35 3.41 -0.96
CA TYR A 52 10.03 4.45 -1.92
C TYR A 52 9.52 5.73 -1.27
N TRP A 53 9.54 6.81 -2.05
CA TRP A 53 8.94 8.07 -1.67
C TRP A 53 7.70 8.35 -2.53
N SER A 54 6.66 8.89 -1.91
CA SER A 54 5.40 9.26 -2.57
C SER A 54 5.07 10.73 -2.36
N VAL A 55 4.44 11.35 -3.34
CA VAL A 55 3.94 12.74 -3.28
C VAL A 55 2.72 12.90 -2.35
N TYR A 56 2.30 11.88 -1.64
CA TYR A 56 1.06 11.85 -0.87
C TYR A 56 0.92 13.01 0.11
N GLU A 57 1.99 13.39 0.83
CA GLU A 57 1.91 14.52 1.75
C GLU A 57 1.65 15.85 1.02
N TYR A 58 2.25 16.05 -0.15
CA TYR A 58 1.94 17.22 -0.98
C TYR A 58 0.44 17.30 -1.23
N CYS A 59 -0.18 16.20 -1.61
CA CYS A 59 -1.60 16.12 -1.85
C CYS A 59 -2.42 16.48 -0.62
N MET A 60 -2.07 15.93 0.53
CA MET A 60 -2.74 16.21 1.80
C MET A 60 -2.66 17.69 2.18
N LEU A 61 -1.50 18.31 2.00
CA LEU A 61 -1.30 19.73 2.30
C LEU A 61 -2.05 20.65 1.33
N GLN A 62 -2.17 20.28 0.06
CA GLN A 62 -2.97 21.04 -0.90
C GLN A 62 -4.47 20.90 -0.64
N ASN A 63 -4.94 19.69 -0.34
CA ASN A 63 -6.34 19.45 0.06
C ASN A 63 -6.71 20.25 1.31
N ALA A 64 -5.83 20.32 2.30
CA ALA A 64 -6.04 21.13 3.50
C ALA A 64 -6.19 22.64 3.20
N LYS A 65 -5.63 23.12 2.07
CA LYS A 65 -5.82 24.47 1.56
C LYS A 65 -7.05 24.63 0.66
N GLY A 66 -7.81 23.55 0.46
CA GLY A 66 -9.01 23.54 -0.39
C GLY A 66 -8.73 23.41 -1.89
N VAL A 67 -7.51 23.02 -2.28
CA VAL A 67 -7.20 22.73 -3.67
C VAL A 67 -7.79 21.36 -4.04
N SER A 68 -8.57 21.31 -5.11
CA SER A 68 -9.13 20.06 -5.63
C SER A 68 -8.04 19.17 -6.23
N ASN A 69 -8.19 17.87 -6.12
CA ASN A 69 -7.29 16.90 -6.76
C ASN A 69 -7.11 17.17 -8.27
N ASN A 70 -8.17 17.60 -8.94
CA ASN A 70 -8.13 17.90 -10.37
C ASN A 70 -7.35 19.20 -10.72
N ASP A 71 -7.11 20.03 -9.74
CA ASP A 71 -6.45 21.33 -9.89
C ASP A 71 -5.02 21.31 -9.30
N MET A 72 -4.60 20.16 -8.75
CA MET A 72 -3.23 20.00 -8.28
C MET A 72 -2.29 19.69 -9.43
N ASP A 73 -1.15 20.33 -9.41
CA ASP A 73 -0.04 20.05 -10.32
C ASP A 73 1.28 20.41 -9.66
N LEU A 74 2.34 19.78 -10.13
CA LEU A 74 3.71 20.12 -9.81
C LEU A 74 4.40 20.64 -11.07
N THR A 75 5.02 21.81 -10.97
CA THR A 75 5.86 22.33 -12.04
C THR A 75 7.08 21.45 -12.28
N SER A 76 7.72 21.60 -13.44
CA SER A 76 8.97 20.91 -13.75
C SER A 76 10.04 21.13 -12.69
N ASP A 77 10.16 22.35 -12.18
CA ASP A 77 11.16 22.72 -11.17
C ASP A 77 10.84 22.05 -9.81
N GLN A 78 9.57 21.98 -9.44
CA GLN A 78 9.15 21.25 -8.23
C GLN A 78 9.44 19.73 -8.34
N TRP A 79 9.20 19.14 -9.52
CA TRP A 79 9.59 17.75 -9.76
C TRP A 79 11.09 17.55 -9.65
N ASP A 80 11.90 18.46 -10.19
CA ASP A 80 13.36 18.40 -10.08
C ASP A 80 13.81 18.49 -8.62
N GLU A 81 13.22 19.37 -7.80
CA GLU A 81 13.49 19.47 -6.37
C GLU A 81 13.18 18.18 -5.62
N LEU A 82 12.01 17.57 -5.88
CA LEU A 82 11.60 16.32 -5.23
C LEU A 82 12.44 15.14 -5.67
N ILE A 83 12.79 15.05 -6.95
CA ILE A 83 13.68 14.01 -7.47
C ILE A 83 15.07 14.14 -6.85
N ASP A 84 15.61 15.34 -6.73
CA ASP A 84 16.90 15.59 -6.10
C ASP A 84 16.87 15.29 -4.59
N TYR A 85 15.79 15.62 -3.89
CA TYR A 85 15.59 15.26 -2.50
C TYR A 85 15.67 13.73 -2.29
N VAL A 86 14.90 12.96 -3.06
CA VAL A 86 14.92 11.51 -2.95
C VAL A 86 16.28 10.93 -3.32
N ALA A 87 16.88 11.43 -4.40
CA ALA A 87 18.18 10.96 -4.88
C ALA A 87 19.32 11.22 -3.89
N THR A 88 19.26 12.32 -3.16
CA THR A 88 20.35 12.74 -2.26
C THR A 88 20.15 12.32 -0.81
N GLN A 89 18.91 12.31 -0.31
CA GLN A 89 18.61 12.07 1.10
C GLN A 89 18.16 10.63 1.38
N LEU A 90 17.37 10.02 0.51
CA LEU A 90 16.75 8.72 0.73
C LEU A 90 17.45 7.58 -0.02
N LYS A 91 17.85 7.80 -1.27
CA LYS A 91 18.47 6.77 -2.10
C LYS A 91 19.73 6.13 -1.50
N PRO A 92 20.63 6.86 -0.80
CA PRO A 92 21.79 6.24 -0.15
C PRO A 92 21.42 5.12 0.84
N SER A 93 20.22 5.20 1.42
CA SER A 93 19.67 4.21 2.35
C SER A 93 18.86 3.09 1.66
N GLY A 94 18.67 3.17 0.33
CA GLY A 94 18.03 2.12 -0.45
C GLY A 94 16.66 2.45 -1.02
N TYR A 95 16.16 3.68 -0.82
CA TYR A 95 14.92 4.14 -1.46
C TYR A 95 15.21 4.45 -2.93
N ASP A 96 14.75 3.62 -3.82
CA ASP A 96 15.14 3.69 -5.24
C ASP A 96 13.99 4.10 -6.17
N MET A 97 12.86 4.55 -5.61
CA MET A 97 11.68 4.86 -6.40
C MET A 97 10.94 6.11 -5.90
N ILE A 98 10.38 6.86 -6.84
CA ILE A 98 9.35 7.87 -6.61
C ILE A 98 8.05 7.36 -7.16
N CYS A 99 6.94 7.48 -6.40
CA CYS A 99 5.61 7.13 -6.83
C CYS A 99 4.70 8.35 -6.80
N THR A 100 3.95 8.57 -7.86
CA THR A 100 2.79 9.47 -7.82
C THR A 100 1.72 8.81 -6.95
N ASP A 101 0.85 9.59 -6.36
CA ASP A 101 -0.28 9.07 -5.59
C ASP A 101 -1.54 9.89 -5.82
N GLY A 102 -2.68 9.19 -5.79
CA GLY A 102 -3.94 9.82 -6.10
C GLY A 102 -3.96 10.34 -7.54
N PHE A 103 -4.81 11.28 -7.79
CA PHE A 103 -5.00 11.87 -9.12
C PHE A 103 -3.95 12.94 -9.47
N ILE A 104 -2.79 12.87 -8.85
CA ILE A 104 -1.88 13.98 -8.69
C ILE A 104 -0.45 13.55 -8.85
N PRO A 105 0.40 14.54 -8.95
CA PRO A 105 0.35 15.76 -9.74
C PRO A 105 0.73 15.42 -11.15
N MET A 106 -0.11 15.84 -12.02
CA MET A 106 0.17 15.63 -13.44
C MET A 106 0.85 16.86 -13.98
N LEU A 107 1.99 16.66 -14.60
CA LEU A 107 2.48 17.62 -15.56
C LEU A 107 1.56 17.53 -16.77
N ALA A 108 0.87 18.63 -17.08
CA ALA A 108 0.06 18.83 -18.25
C ALA A 108 -0.75 17.59 -18.69
N LYS A 109 -2.04 17.65 -18.56
CA LYS A 109 -2.98 16.82 -19.30
C LYS A 109 -2.88 17.21 -20.78
N ASP A 110 -1.75 16.90 -21.42
CA ASP A 110 -1.68 16.97 -22.85
C ASP A 110 -2.55 15.88 -23.46
N GLU A 111 -2.51 15.73 -24.75
CA GLU A 111 -3.29 14.84 -25.60
C GLU A 111 -3.52 13.43 -25.11
N SER A 112 -3.15 13.06 -23.93
CA SER A 112 -2.90 11.68 -23.65
C SER A 112 -3.70 11.08 -22.55
N GLY A 113 -4.85 11.44 -22.31
CA GLY A 113 -5.75 10.55 -21.62
C GLY A 113 -5.98 9.20 -22.33
N TYR A 114 -5.08 8.82 -23.22
CA TYR A 114 -5.17 7.62 -24.01
C TYR A 114 -4.58 6.42 -23.26
N MET A 115 -5.44 5.53 -22.82
CA MET A 115 -5.12 4.32 -22.04
C MET A 115 -4.54 4.57 -20.65
N THR A 116 -4.15 5.78 -20.28
CA THR A 116 -3.49 6.07 -19.01
C THR A 116 -4.03 7.36 -18.40
N HIS A 117 -3.91 7.46 -17.08
CA HIS A 117 -4.33 8.62 -16.32
C HIS A 117 -3.42 9.85 -16.56
N TYR A 118 -2.16 9.60 -16.94
CA TYR A 118 -1.14 10.64 -17.08
C TYR A 118 -0.82 10.96 -18.54
N GLY A 119 -0.42 12.22 -18.79
CA GLY A 119 0.10 12.66 -20.06
C GLY A 119 1.39 11.94 -20.45
N SER A 120 1.44 11.37 -21.67
CA SER A 120 2.57 10.50 -22.08
C SER A 120 3.90 11.24 -22.10
N GLN A 121 3.95 12.46 -22.61
CA GLN A 121 5.21 13.20 -22.73
C GLN A 121 5.68 13.65 -21.35
N ALA A 122 4.79 14.22 -20.53
CA ALA A 122 5.11 14.66 -19.18
C ALA A 122 5.64 13.51 -18.33
N LEU A 123 5.00 12.33 -18.42
CA LEU A 123 5.44 11.16 -17.68
C LEU A 123 6.80 10.63 -18.16
N ARG A 124 7.07 10.64 -19.49
CA ARG A 124 8.39 10.28 -20.05
C ARG A 124 9.49 11.23 -19.54
N ASP A 125 9.20 12.51 -19.45
CA ASP A 125 10.14 13.52 -18.97
C ASP A 125 10.46 13.28 -17.48
N ILE A 126 9.46 13.03 -16.64
CA ILE A 126 9.66 12.67 -15.22
C ILE A 126 10.43 11.35 -15.10
N ALA A 127 10.07 10.33 -15.86
CA ALA A 127 10.76 9.04 -15.85
C ALA A 127 12.23 9.18 -16.27
N ALA A 128 12.51 9.99 -17.28
CA ALA A 128 13.87 10.29 -17.70
C ALA A 128 14.70 10.99 -16.61
N LYS A 129 14.09 11.97 -15.92
CA LYS A 129 14.71 12.66 -14.77
C LYS A 129 15.00 11.70 -13.62
N CYS A 130 14.04 10.86 -13.23
CA CYS A 130 14.21 9.80 -12.23
C CYS A 130 15.38 8.87 -12.63
N LYS A 131 15.36 8.38 -13.86
CA LYS A 131 16.39 7.46 -14.37
C LYS A 131 17.77 8.11 -14.38
N ALA A 132 17.89 9.38 -14.73
CA ALA A 132 19.17 10.12 -14.71
C ALA A 132 19.78 10.18 -13.29
N LYS A 133 18.97 10.12 -12.26
CA LYS A 133 19.37 10.04 -10.84
C LYS A 133 19.45 8.60 -10.31
N GLY A 134 19.20 7.60 -11.17
CA GLY A 134 19.16 6.18 -10.81
C GLY A 134 17.98 5.83 -9.90
N LEU A 135 16.84 6.49 -10.11
CA LEU A 135 15.56 6.23 -9.47
C LEU A 135 14.59 5.60 -10.47
N LYS A 136 13.67 4.81 -9.98
CA LYS A 136 12.52 4.27 -10.69
C LYS A 136 11.35 5.23 -10.59
N LEU A 137 10.40 5.13 -11.50
CA LEU A 137 9.11 5.82 -11.43
C LEU A 137 7.98 4.82 -11.22
N GLY A 138 7.17 5.07 -10.19
CA GLY A 138 5.90 4.45 -9.95
C GLY A 138 4.75 5.42 -10.20
N VAL A 139 3.59 4.89 -10.57
CA VAL A 139 2.38 5.68 -10.80
C VAL A 139 1.18 5.10 -10.06
N TYR A 140 0.21 5.99 -9.83
CA TYR A 140 -1.14 5.64 -9.36
C TYR A 140 -2.08 5.64 -10.57
N ASP A 141 -2.57 4.46 -10.96
CA ASP A 141 -3.56 4.29 -12.02
C ASP A 141 -4.16 2.88 -11.90
N ASN A 142 -5.24 2.61 -12.64
CA ASN A 142 -5.88 1.31 -12.61
C ASN A 142 -6.14 0.81 -14.04
N PRO A 143 -5.60 -0.36 -14.43
CA PRO A 143 -5.79 -0.92 -15.78
C PRO A 143 -7.23 -1.31 -16.10
N LEU A 144 -8.13 -1.26 -15.11
CA LEU A 144 -9.56 -1.47 -15.31
C LEU A 144 -10.31 -0.15 -15.55
N TRP A 145 -9.66 0.99 -15.46
CA TRP A 145 -10.24 2.27 -15.89
C TRP A 145 -10.04 2.47 -17.37
N ILE A 146 -11.09 2.87 -18.06
CA ILE A 146 -11.02 3.15 -19.49
C ILE A 146 -10.76 4.63 -19.69
N HIS A 147 -9.58 4.95 -20.20
CA HIS A 147 -9.19 6.30 -20.58
C HIS A 147 -9.16 6.42 -22.12
N GLY A 148 -9.74 7.49 -22.63
CA GLY A 148 -9.73 7.81 -24.05
C GLY A 148 -11.06 7.66 -24.77
N PRO A 149 -11.09 8.01 -26.07
CA PRO A 149 -12.30 7.94 -26.88
C PRO A 149 -12.81 6.51 -27.07
N ARG A 150 -14.12 6.34 -27.03
CA ARG A 150 -14.77 5.02 -27.14
C ARG A 150 -14.46 4.27 -28.43
N GLU A 151 -14.26 5.00 -29.52
CA GLU A 151 -13.98 4.46 -30.85
C GLU A 151 -12.53 4.03 -31.04
N THR A 152 -11.72 4.23 -30.03
CA THR A 152 -10.32 3.81 -30.05
C THR A 152 -10.22 2.30 -30.19
N LYS A 153 -9.47 1.83 -31.18
CA LYS A 153 -9.20 0.41 -31.36
C LYS A 153 -8.22 -0.10 -30.31
N ILE A 154 -8.54 -1.28 -29.78
CA ILE A 154 -7.64 -2.04 -28.93
C ILE A 154 -6.59 -2.71 -29.82
N GLU A 155 -5.31 -2.45 -29.52
CA GLU A 155 -4.17 -2.94 -30.31
C GLU A 155 -4.22 -4.46 -30.49
N GLY A 156 -4.06 -4.93 -31.72
CA GLY A 156 -4.06 -6.35 -32.07
C GLY A 156 -5.44 -7.01 -32.13
N THR A 157 -6.52 -6.24 -32.02
CA THR A 157 -7.90 -6.76 -32.05
C THR A 157 -8.79 -6.03 -33.08
N GLU A 158 -10.00 -6.54 -33.28
CA GLU A 158 -11.05 -5.83 -33.99
C GLU A 158 -11.94 -4.96 -33.11
N TYR A 159 -11.77 -5.08 -31.80
CA TYR A 159 -12.55 -4.40 -30.76
C TYR A 159 -12.11 -2.97 -30.50
N THR A 160 -13.00 -2.20 -29.90
CA THR A 160 -12.79 -0.82 -29.49
C THR A 160 -12.98 -0.68 -27.98
N PHE A 161 -12.64 0.46 -27.41
CA PHE A 161 -12.90 0.75 -25.99
C PHE A 161 -14.40 0.68 -25.65
N ASN A 162 -15.28 0.91 -26.63
CA ASN A 162 -16.72 0.76 -26.42
C ASN A 162 -17.14 -0.67 -26.10
N ASP A 163 -16.41 -1.67 -26.59
CA ASP A 163 -16.71 -3.08 -26.36
C ASP A 163 -16.34 -3.53 -24.94
N LEU A 164 -15.53 -2.75 -24.23
CA LEU A 164 -15.08 -3.05 -22.86
C LEU A 164 -16.14 -2.77 -21.80
N PHE A 165 -17.10 -1.87 -22.08
CA PHE A 165 -18.14 -1.50 -21.12
C PHE A 165 -19.17 -2.59 -20.92
N TYR A 166 -19.80 -2.57 -19.75
CA TYR A 166 -20.90 -3.47 -19.47
C TYR A 166 -22.06 -3.29 -20.48
N ASN A 167 -22.40 -4.36 -21.20
CA ASN A 167 -23.39 -4.35 -22.28
C ASN A 167 -23.17 -3.26 -23.36
N GLY A 168 -21.92 -2.84 -23.59
CA GLY A 168 -21.60 -1.77 -24.55
C GLY A 168 -22.09 -0.38 -24.14
N GLU A 169 -22.56 -0.22 -22.90
CA GLU A 169 -23.06 1.04 -22.38
C GLU A 169 -22.21 1.54 -21.21
N ASN A 170 -21.95 2.84 -21.17
CA ASN A 170 -21.33 3.46 -20.00
C ASN A 170 -22.39 3.61 -18.89
N LYS A 171 -22.75 2.49 -18.25
CA LYS A 171 -23.68 2.44 -17.11
C LYS A 171 -22.98 2.41 -15.76
N ASP A 172 -21.66 2.47 -15.77
CA ASP A 172 -20.84 2.36 -14.55
C ASP A 172 -20.74 3.67 -13.79
N LYS A 173 -21.52 4.66 -14.22
CA LYS A 173 -21.72 5.88 -13.46
C LYS A 173 -22.28 5.56 -12.09
N LEU A 174 -21.59 6.05 -11.10
CA LEU A 174 -21.99 5.89 -9.72
C LEU A 174 -23.42 6.41 -9.54
N SER A 175 -24.29 5.53 -9.07
CA SER A 175 -25.69 5.86 -8.84
C SER A 175 -25.95 6.39 -7.41
N HIS A 176 -24.95 6.31 -6.52
CA HIS A 176 -25.08 6.70 -5.13
C HIS A 176 -24.93 8.22 -4.93
N PRO A 177 -25.80 8.87 -4.13
CA PRO A 177 -25.78 10.34 -3.95
C PRO A 177 -24.47 10.91 -3.41
N THR A 178 -23.69 10.14 -2.66
CA THR A 178 -22.40 10.57 -2.10
C THR A 178 -21.23 10.33 -3.05
N ALA A 179 -21.43 9.53 -4.07
CA ALA A 179 -20.41 9.14 -5.04
C ALA A 179 -20.65 9.73 -6.44
N LYS A 180 -21.53 10.72 -6.54
CA LYS A 180 -22.00 11.31 -7.81
C LYS A 180 -20.91 11.83 -8.74
N ASP A 181 -19.72 12.08 -8.20
CA ASP A 181 -18.63 12.71 -8.93
C ASP A 181 -17.48 11.74 -9.25
N MET A 182 -17.61 10.47 -8.86
CA MET A 182 -16.61 9.42 -9.13
C MET A 182 -17.08 8.60 -10.32
N ASP A 183 -16.81 9.09 -11.49
CA ASP A 183 -17.25 8.51 -12.77
C ASP A 183 -16.15 7.62 -13.34
N PHE A 184 -15.94 6.45 -12.72
CA PHE A 184 -15.05 5.45 -13.31
C PHE A 184 -15.77 4.68 -14.41
N SER A 185 -15.12 4.62 -15.56
CA SER A 185 -15.53 3.79 -16.68
C SER A 185 -14.75 2.48 -16.61
N TRP A 186 -15.38 1.42 -16.13
CA TRP A 186 -14.73 0.13 -15.90
C TRP A 186 -14.68 -0.76 -17.14
N ALA A 187 -13.52 -1.37 -17.39
CA ALA A 187 -13.37 -2.45 -18.34
C ALA A 187 -13.82 -3.77 -17.70
N VAL A 188 -14.83 -4.42 -18.29
CA VAL A 188 -15.36 -5.70 -17.79
C VAL A 188 -14.47 -6.84 -18.26
N ALA A 189 -13.94 -7.62 -17.33
CA ALA A 189 -12.90 -8.63 -17.62
C ALA A 189 -13.32 -9.70 -18.64
N GLU A 190 -14.60 -10.06 -18.67
CA GLU A 190 -15.17 -11.05 -19.61
C GLU A 190 -15.41 -10.50 -21.00
N ASN A 191 -15.37 -9.19 -21.16
CA ASN A 191 -15.66 -8.59 -22.46
C ASN A 191 -14.53 -8.83 -23.47
N PRO A 192 -14.87 -9.00 -24.74
CA PRO A 192 -13.88 -9.17 -25.80
C PRO A 192 -12.91 -8.00 -25.86
N GLY A 193 -11.62 -8.30 -25.96
CA GLY A 193 -10.56 -7.30 -26.01
C GLY A 193 -10.08 -6.79 -24.63
N CYS A 194 -10.74 -7.17 -23.51
CA CYS A 194 -10.32 -6.67 -22.19
C CYS A 194 -8.91 -7.12 -21.80
N LYS A 195 -8.56 -8.38 -22.11
CA LYS A 195 -7.19 -8.88 -21.86
C LYS A 195 -6.15 -8.09 -22.64
N GLU A 196 -6.40 -7.81 -23.90
CA GLU A 196 -5.53 -7.06 -24.79
C GLU A 196 -5.45 -5.57 -24.37
N TYR A 197 -6.55 -5.00 -23.89
CA TYR A 197 -6.57 -3.66 -23.32
C TYR A 197 -5.65 -3.55 -22.09
N ILE A 198 -5.77 -4.50 -21.15
CA ILE A 198 -4.91 -4.55 -19.97
C ILE A 198 -3.45 -4.75 -20.39
N ASP A 199 -3.16 -5.64 -21.34
CA ASP A 199 -1.80 -5.82 -21.85
C ASP A 199 -1.25 -4.55 -22.48
N GLY A 200 -2.04 -3.83 -23.27
CA GLY A 200 -1.70 -2.54 -23.87
C GLY A 200 -1.41 -1.46 -22.83
N PHE A 201 -2.19 -1.41 -21.74
CA PHE A 201 -1.97 -0.50 -20.63
C PHE A 201 -0.59 -0.70 -19.99
N PHE A 202 -0.22 -1.92 -19.65
CA PHE A 202 1.10 -2.22 -19.08
C PHE A 202 2.24 -1.95 -20.06
N LYS A 203 2.05 -2.30 -21.34
CA LYS A 203 3.00 -1.99 -22.42
C LYS A 203 3.26 -0.49 -22.51
N HIS A 204 2.19 0.31 -22.53
CA HIS A 204 2.27 1.76 -22.64
C HIS A 204 3.02 2.39 -21.46
N TYR A 205 2.72 1.98 -20.23
CA TYR A 205 3.47 2.43 -19.07
C TYR A 205 4.95 1.99 -19.09
N LYS A 206 5.23 0.77 -19.51
CA LYS A 206 6.62 0.30 -19.66
C LYS A 206 7.41 1.14 -20.66
N GLU A 207 6.81 1.48 -21.78
CA GLU A 207 7.40 2.34 -22.80
C GLU A 207 7.63 3.77 -22.31
N MET A 208 6.87 4.23 -21.34
CA MET A 208 7.08 5.51 -20.66
C MET A 208 8.13 5.46 -19.55
N GLY A 209 8.64 4.27 -19.20
CA GLY A 209 9.66 4.10 -18.17
C GLY A 209 9.11 3.85 -16.76
N VAL A 210 7.84 3.50 -16.63
CA VAL A 210 7.21 3.14 -15.34
C VAL A 210 7.57 1.70 -14.96
N GLU A 211 7.83 1.49 -13.67
CA GLU A 211 8.21 0.18 -13.12
C GLU A 211 7.31 -0.30 -11.96
N PHE A 212 6.37 0.55 -11.52
CA PHE A 212 5.46 0.25 -10.42
C PHE A 212 4.11 0.91 -10.68
N ILE A 213 3.02 0.19 -10.41
CA ILE A 213 1.65 0.72 -10.53
C ILE A 213 0.88 0.41 -9.25
N ARG A 214 0.34 1.47 -8.62
CA ARG A 214 -0.58 1.43 -7.48
C ARG A 214 -2.00 1.53 -7.99
N MET A 215 -2.77 0.42 -7.87
CA MET A 215 -4.11 0.28 -8.44
C MET A 215 -5.15 0.37 -7.34
N ASP A 216 -6.00 1.38 -7.40
CA ASP A 216 -6.96 1.67 -6.34
C ASP A 216 -8.41 1.33 -6.72
N PHE A 217 -9.31 1.41 -5.72
CA PHE A 217 -10.76 1.19 -5.83
C PHE A 217 -11.16 -0.23 -6.23
N LEU A 218 -10.37 -1.24 -5.92
CA LEU A 218 -10.62 -2.62 -6.33
C LEU A 218 -11.90 -3.21 -5.72
N SER A 219 -12.28 -2.81 -4.51
CA SER A 219 -13.55 -3.18 -3.87
C SER A 219 -14.77 -2.70 -4.68
N TRP A 220 -14.65 -1.54 -5.33
CA TRP A 220 -15.74 -1.00 -6.15
C TRP A 220 -15.92 -1.79 -7.45
N TYR A 221 -14.83 -2.26 -8.02
CA TYR A 221 -14.92 -3.16 -9.16
C TYR A 221 -15.58 -4.50 -8.77
N GLU A 222 -15.17 -5.07 -7.65
CA GLU A 222 -15.66 -6.37 -7.21
C GLU A 222 -17.14 -6.34 -6.80
N ASP A 223 -17.52 -5.46 -5.87
CA ASP A 223 -18.85 -5.44 -5.26
C ASP A 223 -19.64 -4.15 -5.51
N GLY A 224 -19.02 -3.12 -6.04
CA GLY A 224 -19.64 -1.80 -6.20
C GLY A 224 -19.89 -1.10 -4.86
N GLN A 225 -19.13 -1.42 -3.82
CA GLN A 225 -19.30 -0.84 -2.49
C GLN A 225 -18.04 -0.98 -1.62
N ASP A 226 -17.97 -0.18 -0.59
CA ASP A 226 -17.08 -0.35 0.55
C ASP A 226 -17.72 0.18 1.85
N ARG A 227 -17.06 -0.06 2.99
CA ARG A 227 -17.58 0.36 4.29
C ARG A 227 -17.55 1.88 4.52
N ASN A 228 -16.57 2.57 3.92
CA ASN A 228 -16.40 4.01 4.15
C ASN A 228 -17.39 4.83 3.35
N VAL A 229 -17.61 4.45 2.09
CA VAL A 229 -18.43 5.21 1.14
C VAL A 229 -19.82 4.60 0.95
N GLY A 230 -19.97 3.30 1.19
CA GLY A 230 -21.22 2.58 0.93
C GLY A 230 -21.31 2.13 -0.53
N VAL A 231 -22.50 2.13 -1.10
CA VAL A 231 -22.73 1.71 -2.49
C VAL A 231 -22.22 2.76 -3.47
N THR A 232 -21.33 2.37 -4.36
CA THR A 232 -20.64 3.24 -5.33
C THR A 232 -20.99 2.92 -6.78
N GLY A 233 -21.50 1.72 -7.06
CA GLY A 233 -21.81 1.32 -8.41
C GLY A 233 -22.38 -0.09 -8.46
N ARG A 234 -22.15 -0.74 -9.62
CA ARG A 234 -22.69 -2.05 -9.93
C ARG A 234 -21.96 -3.18 -9.19
N GLY A 235 -20.62 -3.16 -9.21
CA GLY A 235 -19.81 -4.35 -8.96
C GLY A 235 -19.94 -5.43 -10.07
N TYR A 236 -18.84 -6.11 -10.36
CA TYR A 236 -18.79 -7.12 -11.41
C TYR A 236 -18.73 -8.55 -10.86
N GLY A 237 -18.54 -8.67 -9.55
CA GLY A 237 -18.51 -9.94 -8.85
C GLY A 237 -17.11 -10.55 -8.73
N ARG A 238 -17.01 -11.55 -7.84
CA ARG A 238 -15.76 -12.20 -7.45
C ARG A 238 -15.07 -12.91 -8.63
N GLU A 239 -15.83 -13.53 -9.55
CA GLU A 239 -15.26 -14.24 -10.70
C GLU A 239 -14.64 -13.28 -11.71
N SER A 240 -15.36 -12.20 -12.05
CA SER A 240 -14.85 -11.13 -12.89
C SER A 240 -13.61 -10.47 -12.31
N TYR A 241 -13.65 -10.18 -11.01
CA TYR A 241 -12.50 -9.63 -10.29
C TYR A 241 -11.28 -10.57 -10.37
N ALA A 242 -11.46 -11.85 -10.11
CA ALA A 242 -10.36 -12.82 -10.19
C ALA A 242 -9.80 -12.94 -11.63
N LEU A 243 -10.65 -12.87 -12.65
CA LEU A 243 -10.24 -12.86 -14.05
C LEU A 243 -9.43 -11.62 -14.38
N ALA A 244 -9.91 -10.45 -13.95
CA ALA A 244 -9.20 -9.18 -14.10
C ALA A 244 -7.81 -9.21 -13.44
N MET A 245 -7.74 -9.63 -12.18
CA MET A 245 -6.48 -9.73 -11.44
C MET A 245 -5.49 -10.70 -12.11
N ARG A 246 -5.97 -11.79 -12.69
CA ARG A 246 -5.12 -12.69 -13.49
C ARG A 246 -4.55 -12.01 -14.73
N TYR A 247 -5.35 -11.31 -15.51
CA TYR A 247 -4.87 -10.57 -16.68
C TYR A 247 -3.85 -9.50 -16.32
N ILE A 248 -4.09 -8.81 -15.19
CA ILE A 248 -3.15 -7.85 -14.61
C ILE A 248 -1.83 -8.53 -14.25
N ALA A 249 -1.86 -9.64 -13.53
CA ALA A 249 -0.65 -10.37 -13.14
C ALA A 249 0.14 -10.90 -14.35
N GLU A 250 -0.53 -11.45 -15.36
CA GLU A 250 0.09 -11.91 -16.60
C GLU A 250 0.81 -10.76 -17.32
N SER A 251 0.15 -9.61 -17.46
CA SER A 251 0.71 -8.44 -18.16
C SER A 251 1.78 -7.74 -17.36
N ALA A 252 1.57 -7.54 -16.07
CA ALA A 252 2.57 -6.94 -15.17
C ALA A 252 3.89 -7.73 -15.19
N LYS A 253 3.79 -9.07 -15.10
CA LYS A 253 4.96 -9.94 -15.22
C LYS A 253 5.63 -9.85 -16.59
N LYS A 254 4.87 -9.87 -17.67
CA LYS A 254 5.38 -9.75 -19.05
C LYS A 254 6.22 -8.50 -19.24
N TYR A 255 5.80 -7.38 -18.66
CA TYR A 255 6.47 -6.09 -18.80
C TYR A 255 7.42 -5.75 -17.64
N GLY A 256 7.49 -6.58 -16.61
CA GLY A 256 8.34 -6.36 -15.45
C GLY A 256 7.92 -5.12 -14.66
N ILE A 257 6.62 -4.95 -14.44
CA ILE A 257 6.04 -3.88 -13.64
C ILE A 257 5.53 -4.47 -12.33
N PHE A 258 5.93 -3.87 -11.22
CA PHE A 258 5.46 -4.25 -9.88
C PHE A 258 4.05 -3.70 -9.65
N THR A 259 3.16 -4.53 -9.07
CA THR A 259 1.76 -4.16 -8.81
C THR A 259 1.47 -4.03 -7.32
N SER A 260 0.80 -2.95 -6.95
CA SER A 260 0.25 -2.70 -5.60
C SER A 260 -1.26 -2.63 -5.69
N LEU A 261 -1.95 -3.56 -5.06
CA LEU A 261 -3.41 -3.64 -5.02
C LEU A 261 -3.96 -2.83 -3.85
N VAL A 262 -4.80 -1.85 -4.12
CA VAL A 262 -5.35 -0.93 -3.11
C VAL A 262 -6.86 -1.06 -3.03
N MET A 263 -7.41 -0.92 -1.83
CA MET A 263 -8.84 -1.09 -1.53
C MET A 263 -9.45 -2.46 -1.92
N PRO A 264 -8.75 -3.60 -1.83
CA PRO A 264 -9.41 -4.89 -2.07
C PRO A 264 -10.24 -5.30 -0.85
N HIS A 265 -11.30 -6.09 -1.06
CA HIS A 265 -12.07 -6.66 0.06
C HIS A 265 -11.33 -7.75 0.82
N LEU A 266 -10.35 -8.39 0.19
CA LEU A 266 -9.58 -9.51 0.73
C LEU A 266 -10.46 -10.74 1.08
N TYR A 267 -11.50 -10.98 0.31
CA TYR A 267 -12.40 -12.11 0.52
C TYR A 267 -11.69 -13.47 0.41
N ALA A 268 -12.24 -14.45 1.11
CA ALA A 268 -11.71 -15.81 1.15
C ALA A 268 -10.21 -15.84 1.53
N ASP A 269 -9.84 -15.07 2.55
CA ASP A 269 -8.48 -15.01 3.06
C ASP A 269 -7.48 -14.44 2.05
N ALA A 270 -7.89 -13.37 1.37
CA ALA A 270 -7.15 -12.71 0.31
C ALA A 270 -6.73 -13.65 -0.83
N GLN A 271 -7.56 -14.65 -1.13
CA GLN A 271 -7.23 -15.72 -2.08
C GLN A 271 -6.77 -15.20 -3.44
N VAL A 272 -7.49 -14.22 -4.00
CA VAL A 272 -7.20 -13.65 -5.33
C VAL A 272 -5.99 -12.74 -5.27
N GLU A 273 -5.97 -11.88 -4.28
CA GLU A 273 -4.93 -10.87 -4.10
C GLU A 273 -3.57 -11.51 -3.78
N SER A 274 -3.57 -12.56 -2.93
CA SER A 274 -2.35 -13.32 -2.60
C SER A 274 -1.81 -14.14 -3.77
N LEU A 275 -2.66 -14.46 -4.77
CA LEU A 275 -2.25 -15.22 -5.94
C LEU A 275 -1.70 -14.32 -7.05
N TYR A 276 -2.25 -13.11 -7.22
CA TYR A 276 -2.03 -12.28 -8.39
C TYR A 276 -1.33 -10.94 -8.12
N GLY A 277 -1.33 -10.43 -6.87
CA GLY A 277 -0.69 -9.17 -6.50
C GLY A 277 0.74 -9.35 -6.01
N ASN A 278 1.64 -8.43 -6.31
CA ASN A 278 2.95 -8.39 -5.64
C ASN A 278 2.81 -7.85 -4.22
N MET A 279 2.00 -6.81 -4.05
CA MET A 279 1.76 -6.12 -2.78
C MET A 279 0.28 -5.79 -2.65
N ILE A 280 -0.26 -5.87 -1.43
CA ILE A 280 -1.68 -5.60 -1.16
C ILE A 280 -1.83 -4.68 0.05
N ARG A 281 -2.66 -3.66 -0.10
CA ARG A 281 -3.08 -2.79 0.98
C ARG A 281 -4.04 -3.52 1.91
N ILE A 282 -3.72 -3.56 3.21
CA ILE A 282 -4.45 -4.33 4.23
C ILE A 282 -5.20 -3.46 5.24
N VAL A 283 -5.12 -2.16 5.10
CA VAL A 283 -5.64 -1.17 6.06
C VAL A 283 -6.31 0.00 5.36
N ALA A 284 -7.12 0.75 6.10
CA ALA A 284 -7.66 2.04 5.69
C ALA A 284 -6.55 3.04 5.31
N ASP A 285 -6.90 4.27 4.95
CA ASP A 285 -5.93 5.32 4.60
C ASP A 285 -5.16 5.80 5.84
N THR A 286 -4.23 4.96 6.30
CA THR A 286 -3.39 5.26 7.48
C THR A 286 -2.30 6.28 7.18
N GLY A 287 -2.02 6.54 5.91
CA GLY A 287 -1.17 7.65 5.45
C GLY A 287 -1.66 9.04 5.87
N THR A 288 -2.92 9.16 6.31
CA THR A 288 -3.40 10.37 7.02
C THR A 288 -2.49 10.71 8.21
N GLY A 289 -1.90 9.70 8.85
CA GLY A 289 -0.81 9.83 9.81
C GLY A 289 -1.24 9.86 11.27
N GLY A 290 -0.25 9.99 12.15
CA GLY A 290 -0.40 10.01 13.60
C GLY A 290 -0.69 8.65 14.22
N TRP A 291 -0.57 8.60 15.56
CA TRP A 291 -0.77 7.36 16.32
C TRP A 291 -2.17 6.78 16.16
N TRP A 292 -3.17 7.65 15.95
CA TRP A 292 -4.56 7.22 15.73
C TRP A 292 -4.66 6.21 14.59
N HIS A 293 -4.09 6.52 13.43
CA HIS A 293 -4.14 5.66 12.25
C HIS A 293 -3.09 4.53 12.28
N CYS A 294 -1.99 4.75 13.02
CA CYS A 294 -0.98 3.70 13.20
C CYS A 294 -1.50 2.54 14.06
N SER A 295 -2.22 2.84 15.16
CA SER A 295 -2.50 1.82 16.18
C SER A 295 -3.82 1.96 16.93
N ALA A 296 -4.42 3.17 17.04
CA ALA A 296 -5.52 3.42 17.98
C ALA A 296 -6.91 3.28 17.36
N GLN A 297 -7.08 3.63 16.08
CA GLN A 297 -8.38 3.62 15.43
C GLN A 297 -8.94 2.20 15.35
N ASP A 298 -10.10 1.98 15.96
CA ASP A 298 -10.77 0.69 16.04
C ASP A 298 -9.83 -0.46 16.49
N LYS A 299 -8.93 -0.16 17.45
CA LYS A 299 -7.96 -1.12 17.98
C LYS A 299 -8.66 -2.43 18.37
N GLY A 300 -8.12 -3.54 17.90
CA GLY A 300 -8.64 -4.87 18.20
C GLY A 300 -9.85 -5.30 17.36
N LYS A 301 -10.18 -4.55 16.31
CA LYS A 301 -11.31 -4.86 15.42
C LYS A 301 -10.85 -5.16 14.00
N SER A 302 -11.57 -6.09 13.38
CA SER A 302 -11.48 -6.37 11.94
C SER A 302 -12.89 -6.40 11.33
N TYR A 303 -12.96 -6.21 10.03
CA TYR A 303 -14.22 -6.10 9.32
C TYR A 303 -14.20 -6.96 8.06
N ARG A 304 -15.39 -7.37 7.63
CA ARG A 304 -15.55 -8.29 6.51
C ARG A 304 -15.22 -7.69 5.14
N THR A 305 -15.46 -6.39 4.98
CA THR A 305 -15.27 -5.68 3.72
C THR A 305 -14.23 -4.59 3.89
N TRP A 306 -13.71 -4.08 2.78
CA TRP A 306 -12.79 -2.95 2.80
C TRP A 306 -13.37 -1.72 3.51
N PRO A 307 -12.59 -1.05 4.36
CA PRO A 307 -11.29 -1.47 4.91
C PRO A 307 -11.46 -2.51 6.02
N ASN A 308 -10.68 -3.58 5.93
CA ASN A 308 -10.77 -4.71 6.86
C ASN A 308 -10.23 -4.37 8.24
N CYS A 309 -9.19 -3.55 8.33
CA CYS A 309 -8.64 -2.98 9.56
C CYS A 309 -8.51 -1.47 9.41
N MET A 310 -8.73 -0.74 10.49
CA MET A 310 -8.71 0.72 10.48
C MET A 310 -7.36 1.30 10.88
N ASN A 311 -6.48 0.51 11.45
CA ASN A 311 -5.14 0.92 11.85
C ASN A 311 -4.08 -0.06 11.33
N MET A 312 -2.89 0.45 11.14
CA MET A 312 -1.77 -0.28 10.55
C MET A 312 -1.37 -1.50 11.37
N PHE A 313 -1.33 -1.37 12.69
CA PHE A 313 -0.89 -2.44 13.58
C PHE A 313 -1.83 -3.66 13.51
N ASP A 314 -3.13 -3.44 13.59
CA ASP A 314 -4.11 -4.52 13.48
C ASP A 314 -4.11 -5.15 12.09
N GLY A 315 -3.93 -4.34 11.04
CA GLY A 315 -3.81 -4.86 9.68
C GLY A 315 -2.65 -5.83 9.51
N PHE A 316 -1.45 -5.44 9.92
CA PHE A 316 -0.29 -6.32 9.86
C PHE A 316 -0.46 -7.57 10.75
N THR A 317 -1.01 -7.41 11.95
CA THR A 317 -1.25 -8.53 12.87
C THR A 317 -2.20 -9.54 12.23
N TYR A 318 -3.37 -9.08 11.80
CA TYR A 318 -4.43 -9.92 11.28
C TYR A 318 -4.00 -10.68 10.00
N TRP A 319 -3.38 -9.97 9.04
CA TRP A 319 -2.98 -10.53 7.76
C TRP A 319 -1.58 -11.16 7.76
N SER A 320 -0.91 -11.22 8.90
CA SER A 320 0.46 -11.78 9.00
C SER A 320 0.60 -13.19 8.41
N HIS A 321 -0.44 -14.03 8.48
CA HIS A 321 -0.41 -15.42 8.05
C HIS A 321 -0.27 -15.59 6.52
N ILE A 322 -0.72 -14.63 5.71
CA ILE A 322 -0.60 -14.72 4.25
C ILE A 322 0.75 -14.23 3.71
N SER A 323 1.49 -13.42 4.48
CA SER A 323 2.79 -12.88 4.08
C SER A 323 3.94 -13.88 4.30
N GLY A 324 5.10 -13.57 3.75
CA GLY A 324 6.32 -14.37 3.90
C GLY A 324 7.31 -14.15 2.77
N ARG A 325 8.49 -14.74 2.86
CA ARG A 325 9.42 -14.72 1.72
C ARG A 325 8.79 -15.41 0.52
N ASN A 326 8.92 -14.81 -0.66
CA ASN A 326 8.28 -15.28 -1.90
C ASN A 326 6.75 -15.43 -1.79
N LYS A 327 6.13 -14.59 -1.00
CA LYS A 327 4.67 -14.44 -0.89
C LYS A 327 4.30 -12.98 -1.10
N VAL A 328 3.00 -12.71 -1.09
CA VAL A 328 2.47 -11.35 -1.20
C VAL A 328 3.02 -10.46 -0.07
N ILE A 329 3.32 -9.22 -0.42
CA ILE A 329 3.78 -8.19 0.51
C ILE A 329 2.56 -7.47 1.08
N LEU A 330 2.52 -7.31 2.40
CA LEU A 330 1.48 -6.52 3.07
C LEU A 330 1.86 -5.05 3.07
N ASP A 331 0.94 -4.19 2.65
CA ASP A 331 1.12 -2.73 2.60
C ASP A 331 0.31 -2.06 3.73
N GLY A 332 1.01 -1.45 4.65
CA GLY A 332 0.44 -0.67 5.75
C GLY A 332 0.23 0.81 5.42
N ASP A 333 0.36 1.21 4.15
CA ASP A 333 0.21 2.57 3.66
C ASP A 333 1.41 3.50 3.88
N PHE A 334 1.26 4.75 3.49
CA PHE A 334 2.27 5.79 3.57
C PHE A 334 2.60 6.18 5.01
N ILE A 335 3.83 6.65 5.22
CA ILE A 335 4.29 7.21 6.48
C ILE A 335 4.52 8.71 6.28
N ARG A 336 3.97 9.50 7.21
CA ARG A 336 4.20 10.94 7.36
C ARG A 336 4.68 11.20 8.78
N LEU A 337 5.99 11.20 8.99
CA LEU A 337 6.58 11.29 10.33
C LEU A 337 6.23 12.58 11.07
N ASN A 338 6.06 13.68 10.33
CA ASN A 338 5.67 14.96 10.91
C ASN A 338 4.29 14.96 11.59
N THR A 339 3.50 13.91 11.39
CA THR A 339 2.17 13.75 12.00
C THR A 339 2.18 13.00 13.33
N PHE A 340 3.33 12.48 13.75
CA PHE A 340 3.48 11.75 15.00
C PHE A 340 4.05 12.69 16.08
N ASP A 341 3.52 12.58 17.30
CA ASP A 341 3.82 13.50 18.39
C ASP A 341 5.14 13.19 19.08
N THR A 342 5.58 11.92 19.09
CA THR A 342 6.75 11.47 19.83
C THR A 342 7.75 10.70 18.96
N ASP A 343 9.01 10.71 19.38
CA ASP A 343 10.06 9.90 18.78
C ASP A 343 9.74 8.40 18.87
N ALA A 344 9.10 7.97 19.96
CA ALA A 344 8.67 6.59 20.16
C ALA A 344 7.65 6.13 19.10
N GLU A 345 6.68 6.98 18.78
CA GLU A 345 5.69 6.70 17.72
C GLU A 345 6.34 6.62 16.34
N LYS A 346 7.29 7.54 16.04
CA LYS A 346 8.05 7.54 14.78
C LYS A 346 8.89 6.29 14.62
N GLN A 347 9.57 5.86 15.66
CA GLN A 347 10.29 4.60 15.69
C GLN A 347 9.34 3.41 15.46
N THR A 348 8.20 3.42 16.13
CA THR A 348 7.22 2.34 16.07
C THR A 348 6.64 2.15 14.66
N VAL A 349 6.22 3.22 13.97
CA VAL A 349 5.60 3.10 12.64
C VAL A 349 6.58 2.55 11.60
N VAL A 350 7.85 2.99 11.63
CA VAL A 350 8.88 2.47 10.71
C VAL A 350 9.26 1.04 11.07
N SER A 351 9.43 0.75 12.36
CA SER A 351 9.74 -0.61 12.83
C SER A 351 8.68 -1.62 12.48
N LEU A 352 7.41 -1.27 12.62
CA LEU A 352 6.28 -2.16 12.31
C LEU A 352 6.28 -2.57 10.84
N GLN A 353 6.46 -1.61 9.92
CA GLN A 353 6.55 -1.90 8.48
C GLN A 353 7.70 -2.86 8.19
N LEU A 354 8.89 -2.58 8.71
CA LEU A 354 10.07 -3.41 8.48
C LEU A 354 9.97 -4.79 9.14
N MET A 355 9.41 -4.87 10.35
CA MET A 355 9.20 -6.15 11.06
C MET A 355 8.18 -7.02 10.33
N ALA A 356 7.16 -6.45 9.74
CA ALA A 356 6.17 -7.18 8.98
C ALA A 356 6.65 -7.55 7.55
N GLY A 357 7.82 -7.06 7.13
CA GLY A 357 8.30 -7.22 5.74
C GLY A 357 7.51 -6.39 4.74
N GLY A 358 6.88 -5.32 5.21
CA GLY A 358 6.13 -4.36 4.40
C GLY A 358 7.03 -3.31 3.74
N PRO A 359 6.45 -2.44 2.88
CA PRO A 359 7.18 -1.32 2.30
C PRO A 359 7.47 -0.26 3.37
N VAL A 360 8.51 0.55 3.16
CA VAL A 360 8.59 1.85 3.81
C VAL A 360 8.30 2.90 2.76
N ALA A 361 7.07 3.36 2.76
CA ALA A 361 6.56 4.35 1.83
C ALA A 361 6.63 5.74 2.47
N ALA A 362 7.82 6.35 2.43
CA ALA A 362 8.05 7.69 2.96
C ALA A 362 7.28 8.73 2.13
N SER A 363 6.67 9.69 2.80
CA SER A 363 5.86 10.70 2.12
C SER A 363 6.14 12.13 2.57
N ASP A 364 6.96 12.30 3.63
CA ASP A 364 7.34 13.62 4.11
C ASP A 364 8.06 14.44 3.03
N LEU A 365 7.71 15.72 2.92
CA LEU A 365 8.35 16.64 2.00
C LEU A 365 9.70 17.16 2.56
N PRO A 366 10.57 17.71 1.70
CA PRO A 366 11.79 18.39 2.17
C PRO A 366 11.51 19.46 3.23
N SER A 367 10.34 20.11 3.14
CA SER A 367 9.92 21.17 4.06
C SER A 367 9.32 20.66 5.39
N THR A 368 8.95 19.39 5.48
CA THR A 368 8.25 18.84 6.66
C THR A 368 9.08 17.82 7.41
N ILE A 369 10.01 17.11 6.76
CA ILE A 369 10.80 16.02 7.36
C ILE A 369 11.71 16.49 8.52
N GLY A 370 12.24 17.70 8.45
CA GLY A 370 13.10 18.25 9.49
C GLY A 370 14.23 17.29 9.91
N ASN A 371 14.32 17.02 11.22
CA ASN A 371 15.31 16.12 11.80
C ASN A 371 14.88 14.63 11.77
N ASP A 372 13.70 14.33 11.23
CA ASP A 372 13.11 12.99 11.30
C ASP A 372 13.64 12.04 10.20
N MET A 373 14.45 12.55 9.28
CA MET A 373 15.14 11.73 8.28
C MET A 373 15.85 10.51 8.88
N LYS A 374 16.38 10.64 10.10
CA LYS A 374 17.06 9.56 10.84
C LYS A 374 16.21 8.30 11.00
N TYR A 375 14.89 8.43 11.08
CA TYR A 375 13.99 7.27 11.21
C TYR A 375 13.85 6.49 9.90
N TYR A 376 13.93 7.16 8.75
CA TYR A 376 13.92 6.51 7.45
C TYR A 376 15.27 5.93 7.03
N THR A 377 16.36 6.35 7.65
CA THR A 377 17.73 6.05 7.19
C THR A 377 18.54 5.20 8.16
N ASN A 378 17.92 4.60 9.19
CA ASN A 378 18.59 3.66 10.09
C ASN A 378 19.02 2.39 9.31
N ASP A 379 20.31 2.22 9.10
CA ASP A 379 20.87 1.17 8.27
C ASP A 379 20.74 -0.23 8.85
N GLU A 380 20.75 -0.37 10.18
CA GLU A 380 20.59 -1.67 10.86
C GLU A 380 19.14 -2.17 10.75
N LEU A 381 18.15 -1.28 10.83
CA LEU A 381 16.75 -1.62 10.57
C LEU A 381 16.49 -1.87 9.08
N LEU A 382 17.03 -1.05 8.19
CA LEU A 382 16.88 -1.25 6.75
C LEU A 382 17.58 -2.51 6.24
N ALA A 383 18.51 -3.08 7.02
CA ALA A 383 19.08 -4.39 6.74
C ALA A 383 17.99 -5.49 6.71
N LEU A 384 16.88 -5.34 7.43
CA LEU A 384 15.73 -6.25 7.35
C LEU A 384 15.12 -6.27 5.95
N ASN A 385 14.88 -5.10 5.37
CA ASN A 385 14.38 -5.00 4.00
C ASN A 385 15.37 -5.58 2.98
N LYS A 386 16.66 -5.28 3.12
CA LYS A 386 17.72 -5.84 2.24
C LYS A 386 17.77 -7.36 2.30
N ASP A 387 17.54 -7.95 3.47
CA ASP A 387 17.46 -9.39 3.68
C ASP A 387 16.18 -10.01 3.11
N GLY A 388 15.14 -9.23 2.85
CA GLY A 388 13.78 -9.71 2.56
C GLY A 388 13.16 -10.37 3.80
N PHE A 389 13.49 -9.88 5.00
CA PHE A 389 12.95 -10.35 6.27
C PHE A 389 11.44 -10.15 6.34
N VAL A 390 10.76 -11.14 6.90
CA VAL A 390 9.32 -11.07 7.22
C VAL A 390 9.13 -11.71 8.59
N GLY A 391 8.92 -10.90 9.59
CA GLY A 391 8.57 -11.34 10.93
C GLY A 391 7.08 -11.65 11.06
N LYS A 392 6.74 -12.26 12.18
CA LYS A 392 5.37 -12.63 12.55
C LYS A 392 5.10 -12.20 13.99
N PRO A 393 3.87 -11.80 14.31
CA PRO A 393 3.48 -11.63 15.69
C PRO A 393 3.43 -12.99 16.41
N LEU A 394 3.67 -13.01 17.70
CA LEU A 394 3.54 -14.23 18.51
C LEU A 394 2.07 -14.71 18.58
N SER A 395 1.13 -13.80 18.37
CA SER A 395 -0.30 -14.09 18.19
C SER A 395 -0.87 -13.21 17.06
N ASP A 396 -1.63 -13.80 16.16
CA ASP A 396 -2.38 -13.11 15.11
C ASP A 396 -3.75 -12.60 15.57
N LYS A 397 -4.10 -12.85 16.84
CA LYS A 397 -5.35 -12.38 17.44
C LYS A 397 -5.25 -10.95 17.87
N LEU A 398 -6.16 -10.10 17.38
CA LEU A 398 -6.13 -8.66 17.58
C LEU A 398 -6.28 -8.22 19.06
N ASN A 399 -6.93 -9.04 19.89
CA ASN A 399 -7.15 -8.77 21.32
C ASN A 399 -6.22 -9.56 22.24
N ASP A 400 -5.19 -10.20 21.70
CA ASP A 400 -4.16 -10.89 22.47
C ASP A 400 -2.91 -10.02 22.57
N LYS A 401 -2.47 -9.72 23.80
CA LYS A 401 -1.28 -8.88 24.00
C LYS A 401 -0.01 -9.45 23.38
N ASN A 402 0.05 -10.74 23.13
CA ASN A 402 1.15 -11.39 22.42
C ASN A 402 1.27 -10.93 20.95
N ASN A 403 0.30 -10.20 20.42
CA ASN A 403 0.41 -9.57 19.10
C ASN A 403 1.40 -8.38 19.08
N GLU A 404 1.80 -7.88 20.24
CA GLU A 404 2.80 -6.81 20.38
C GLU A 404 4.25 -7.36 20.38
N ILE A 405 4.44 -8.69 20.34
CA ILE A 405 5.74 -9.35 20.21
C ILE A 405 5.88 -9.97 18.83
N TRP A 406 6.83 -9.46 18.08
CA TRP A 406 7.10 -9.87 16.69
C TRP A 406 8.49 -10.48 16.57
N TYR A 407 8.63 -11.55 15.81
CA TYR A 407 9.94 -12.15 15.59
C TYR A 407 10.04 -12.86 14.23
N GLY A 408 11.26 -13.10 13.80
CA GLY A 408 11.56 -13.84 12.60
C GLY A 408 13.05 -14.12 12.47
N GLN A 409 13.43 -14.85 11.43
CA GLN A 409 14.81 -15.22 11.18
C GLN A 409 15.31 -14.60 9.87
N MET A 410 16.48 -14.00 9.92
CA MET A 410 17.19 -13.49 8.75
C MET A 410 17.84 -14.64 7.97
N THR A 411 18.21 -14.41 6.71
CA THR A 411 18.84 -15.42 5.84
C THR A 411 20.19 -15.91 6.35
N ASN A 412 20.89 -15.10 7.15
CA ASN A 412 22.16 -15.45 7.76
C ASN A 412 22.02 -16.29 9.06
N GLY A 413 20.79 -16.56 9.50
CA GLY A 413 20.49 -17.33 10.70
C GLY A 413 20.24 -16.51 11.97
N ASP A 414 20.51 -15.22 11.98
CA ASP A 414 20.22 -14.34 13.12
C ASP A 414 18.70 -14.19 13.27
N TYR A 415 18.23 -14.04 14.49
CA TYR A 415 16.83 -13.70 14.75
C TYR A 415 16.68 -12.19 14.97
N VAL A 416 15.49 -11.68 14.67
CA VAL A 416 15.09 -10.33 15.02
C VAL A 416 13.83 -10.40 15.84
N LEU A 417 13.83 -9.69 16.97
CA LEU A 417 12.73 -9.58 17.91
C LEU A 417 12.31 -8.10 18.01
N GLY A 418 11.02 -7.84 17.78
CA GLY A 418 10.37 -6.56 18.02
C GLY A 418 9.40 -6.67 19.20
N ILE A 419 9.53 -5.78 20.15
CA ILE A 419 8.63 -5.62 21.29
C ILE A 419 7.99 -4.26 21.16
N PHE A 420 6.67 -4.24 21.01
CA PHE A 420 5.87 -3.02 20.83
C PHE A 420 5.04 -2.76 22.09
N ASN A 421 4.73 -1.50 22.34
CA ASN A 421 3.79 -1.09 23.36
C ASN A 421 2.75 -0.15 22.77
N ARG A 422 1.51 -0.62 22.68
CA ARG A 422 0.37 0.12 22.11
C ARG A 422 -0.41 0.92 23.17
N ASN A 423 0.06 0.98 24.41
CA ASN A 423 -0.61 1.64 25.52
C ASN A 423 -0.06 3.05 25.75
N ASP A 424 -0.87 3.89 26.42
CA ASP A 424 -0.53 5.29 26.74
C ASP A 424 0.46 5.43 27.91
N ASN A 425 0.88 4.32 28.51
CA ASN A 425 1.88 4.29 29.57
C ASN A 425 3.02 3.35 29.18
N SER A 426 4.20 3.58 29.76
CA SER A 426 5.31 2.65 29.60
C SER A 426 4.96 1.29 30.22
N ASP A 427 5.47 0.23 29.61
CA ASP A 427 5.28 -1.15 30.07
C ASP A 427 6.62 -1.88 30.16
N GLN A 428 6.82 -2.68 31.22
CA GLN A 428 7.98 -3.53 31.35
C GLN A 428 7.63 -4.91 30.80
N VAL A 429 8.32 -5.32 29.74
CA VAL A 429 8.07 -6.59 29.04
C VAL A 429 9.30 -7.47 29.16
N THR A 430 9.08 -8.74 29.52
CA THR A 430 10.11 -9.78 29.49
C THR A 430 9.74 -10.82 28.43
N VAL A 431 10.67 -11.12 27.53
CA VAL A 431 10.52 -12.16 26.51
C VAL A 431 11.60 -13.21 26.73
N ASP A 432 11.20 -14.43 27.08
CA ASP A 432 12.07 -15.58 27.12
C ASP A 432 12.21 -16.14 25.68
N PHE A 433 13.44 -16.28 25.20
CA PHE A 433 13.69 -16.67 23.82
C PHE A 433 13.23 -18.11 23.54
N SER A 434 13.16 -18.95 24.54
CA SER A 434 12.63 -20.31 24.39
C SER A 434 11.15 -20.33 24.00
N THR A 435 10.35 -19.31 24.37
CA THR A 435 8.94 -19.17 23.96
C THR A 435 8.80 -18.89 22.48
N LEU A 436 9.86 -18.38 21.84
CA LEU A 436 9.96 -18.12 20.42
C LEU A 436 10.62 -19.29 19.66
N GLY A 437 10.92 -20.39 20.34
CA GLY A 437 11.67 -21.52 19.78
C GLY A 437 13.17 -21.26 19.59
N ILE A 438 13.70 -20.14 20.12
CA ILE A 438 15.10 -19.76 20.02
C ILE A 438 15.86 -20.37 21.20
N GLN A 439 16.84 -21.20 20.92
CA GLN A 439 17.59 -21.94 21.93
C GLN A 439 18.91 -21.27 22.31
N GLY A 440 19.29 -21.45 23.57
CA GLY A 440 20.57 -21.02 24.11
C GLY A 440 20.68 -19.53 24.37
N THR A 441 21.88 -19.12 24.69
CA THR A 441 22.23 -17.72 24.93
C THR A 441 22.52 -17.03 23.60
N LYS A 442 22.00 -15.81 23.43
CA LYS A 442 22.17 -14.99 22.24
C LYS A 442 22.86 -13.68 22.58
N GLN A 443 23.71 -13.18 21.70
CA GLN A 443 24.15 -11.79 21.75
C GLN A 443 22.98 -10.89 21.34
N ILE A 444 22.75 -9.83 22.09
CA ILE A 444 21.61 -8.92 21.91
C ILE A 444 22.14 -7.58 21.43
N ARG A 445 21.67 -7.12 20.27
CA ARG A 445 21.99 -5.80 19.71
C ARG A 445 20.74 -4.99 19.48
N ASP A 446 20.65 -3.81 20.08
CA ASP A 446 19.61 -2.84 19.81
C ASP A 446 19.83 -2.17 18.44
N LEU A 447 18.82 -2.24 17.57
CA LEU A 447 18.93 -1.72 16.20
C LEU A 447 18.61 -0.23 16.07
N TRP A 448 17.95 0.37 17.08
CA TRP A 448 17.73 1.82 17.13
C TRP A 448 18.90 2.56 17.77
N GLU A 449 19.41 2.03 18.88
CA GLU A 449 20.51 2.66 19.63
C GLU A 449 21.88 2.28 19.05
N HIS A 450 21.96 1.29 18.15
CA HIS A 450 23.21 0.76 17.59
C HIS A 450 24.17 0.24 18.69
N GLU A 451 23.63 -0.35 19.77
CA GLU A 451 24.37 -0.78 20.92
C GLU A 451 24.24 -2.29 21.19
N ASP A 452 25.33 -2.91 21.67
CA ASP A 452 25.33 -4.28 22.14
C ASP A 452 24.93 -4.31 23.62
N GLU A 453 23.86 -5.03 23.94
CA GLU A 453 23.29 -5.14 25.30
C GLU A 453 23.76 -6.39 26.07
N GLY A 454 24.83 -7.03 25.58
CA GLY A 454 25.34 -8.25 26.18
C GLY A 454 24.71 -9.52 25.64
N SER A 455 24.62 -10.56 26.46
CA SER A 455 24.14 -11.88 26.05
C SER A 455 23.17 -12.43 27.07
N GLY A 456 22.12 -13.12 26.60
CA GLY A 456 21.10 -13.70 27.44
C GLY A 456 20.27 -14.77 26.73
N SER A 457 19.42 -15.46 27.50
CA SER A 457 18.35 -16.34 26.98
C SER A 457 16.98 -15.69 27.06
N SER A 458 16.93 -14.42 27.52
CA SER A 458 15.74 -13.57 27.59
C SER A 458 16.15 -12.11 27.49
N ILE A 459 15.18 -11.24 27.23
CA ILE A 459 15.32 -9.80 27.31
C ILE A 459 14.23 -9.24 28.21
N THR A 460 14.60 -8.28 29.09
CA THR A 460 13.64 -7.46 29.85
C THR A 460 13.87 -6.01 29.48
N ALA A 461 12.85 -5.35 28.98
CA ALA A 461 12.94 -3.96 28.57
C ALA A 461 11.72 -3.16 29.04
N THR A 462 11.95 -1.89 29.39
CA THR A 462 10.87 -0.92 29.60
C THR A 462 10.60 -0.22 28.27
N ILE A 463 9.43 -0.48 27.70
CA ILE A 463 9.03 0.10 26.43
C ILE A 463 8.20 1.34 26.72
N PRO A 464 8.56 2.53 26.20
CA PRO A 464 7.78 3.74 26.41
C PRO A 464 6.37 3.61 25.85
N ALA A 465 5.49 4.52 26.25
CA ALA A 465 4.15 4.63 25.63
C ALA A 465 4.30 4.75 24.11
N HIS A 466 3.50 4.00 23.34
CA HIS A 466 3.49 3.97 21.87
C HIS A 466 4.84 3.57 21.23
N GLY A 467 5.77 3.08 22.04
CA GLY A 467 7.13 2.79 21.62
C GLY A 467 7.38 1.35 21.20
N CYS A 468 8.61 1.11 20.81
CA CYS A 468 9.10 -0.22 20.51
C CYS A 468 10.54 -0.42 20.93
N LYS A 469 10.96 -1.67 20.99
CA LYS A 469 12.35 -2.10 21.04
C LYS A 469 12.60 -3.16 20.00
N ILE A 470 13.57 -2.94 19.14
CA ILE A 470 13.92 -3.88 18.07
C ILE A 470 15.33 -4.37 18.30
N VAL A 471 15.49 -5.65 18.49
CA VAL A 471 16.80 -6.26 18.75
C VAL A 471 17.10 -7.40 17.76
N ARG A 472 18.38 -7.50 17.42
CA ARG A 472 18.95 -8.62 16.68
C ARG A 472 19.63 -9.59 17.64
N LEU A 473 19.34 -10.87 17.48
CA LEU A 473 19.83 -11.96 18.32
C LEU A 473 20.75 -12.83 17.48
N LYS A 474 22.04 -12.89 17.87
CA LYS A 474 23.09 -13.67 17.17
C LYS A 474 23.47 -14.93 17.93
#